data_701a092538b80e48254419f01c97ea52
#
_entry.id   701a092538b80e48254419f01c97ea52
#
_cell.length_a   1.000
_cell.length_b   1.000
_cell.length_c   1.000
_cell.angle_alpha   90.00
_cell.angle_beta   90.00
_cell.angle_gamma   90.00
#
_symmetry.space_group_name_H-M   'P 1'
#
loop_
_entity.id
_entity.type
_entity.pdbx_description
1 polymer ?
#
loop_
_entity_poly.entity_id
_entity_poly.type
_entity_poly.pdbx_seq_one_letter_code
_entity_poly.pdbx_strand_id
1 'polypeptide(L)'
;MLSSWTASADEAPDLGPAALAVLLAETGDAAAHSVVRAALPKWLSGAVRPSARVGLHGGMAGTLLGVQLIARLHPPAARLAGRVSAWIEDHLDRHPWRTSPLRYPDYDVISGSAGLALAGVKRGEDHLDRLGSLRVGGHEGDPLSGWIQGGIDTGMAHGAAGVLTARPNRELADWLAAESYRDGLGVLSWARRAREGAPPPPHAVNRQAWCYGTPGIAWALWVGGAREQATEAMLSLCAAWDPEVHLTGSTGDRLGLCHGAAGVLLVADAFARHADLGEAASLRDRVERYLLDRLDTVRELAATDLGLLTGACGVLCALLTVRGGHRGWLSCLGLTPPEG
;
A
#
# COMPACT_ATOMS: atom_id res chain seq x y z
N MET A 1 10.83 -20.68 6.30
CA MET A 1 10.23 -19.65 5.45
C MET A 1 11.28 -18.70 4.90
N LEU A 2 11.73 -17.65 5.63
CA LEU A 2 12.74 -16.71 5.12
C LEU A 2 14.08 -17.37 4.73
N SER A 3 14.48 -18.45 5.38
CA SER A 3 15.72 -19.19 5.08
C SER A 3 15.71 -19.91 3.72
N SER A 4 14.53 -20.21 3.17
CA SER A 4 14.36 -20.86 1.85
C SER A 4 14.07 -19.88 0.72
N TRP A 5 13.91 -18.58 1.03
CA TRP A 5 13.64 -17.58 0.01
C TRP A 5 14.80 -17.47 -1.00
N THR A 6 14.46 -17.44 -2.30
CA THR A 6 15.39 -17.18 -3.40
C THR A 6 14.82 -16.05 -4.27
N ALA A 7 15.62 -15.02 -4.55
CA ALA A 7 15.22 -13.99 -5.52
C ALA A 7 15.18 -14.57 -6.93
N SER A 8 14.18 -14.20 -7.74
CA SER A 8 14.21 -14.39 -9.18
C SER A 8 15.42 -13.64 -9.78
N ALA A 9 16.05 -14.21 -10.81
CA ALA A 9 17.26 -13.63 -11.40
C ALA A 9 17.01 -12.26 -12.09
N ASP A 10 15.77 -12.04 -12.55
CA ASP A 10 15.40 -10.91 -13.40
C ASP A 10 14.49 -9.87 -12.73
N GLU A 11 14.09 -10.09 -11.47
CA GLU A 11 13.19 -9.20 -10.73
C GLU A 11 13.87 -8.57 -9.52
N ALA A 12 13.45 -7.34 -9.18
CA ALA A 12 13.83 -6.72 -7.92
C ALA A 12 13.31 -7.57 -6.75
N PRO A 13 14.08 -7.71 -5.64
CA PRO A 13 13.63 -8.50 -4.52
C PRO A 13 12.38 -7.87 -3.89
N ASP A 14 11.40 -8.71 -3.58
CA ASP A 14 10.19 -8.27 -2.89
C ASP A 14 10.51 -7.66 -1.50
N LEU A 15 9.81 -6.60 -1.13
CA LEU A 15 10.02 -5.87 0.12
C LEU A 15 9.63 -6.70 1.36
N GLY A 16 8.70 -7.64 1.23
CA GLY A 16 8.15 -8.41 2.35
C GLY A 16 9.19 -9.11 3.22
N PRO A 17 10.13 -9.87 2.66
CA PRO A 17 11.19 -10.49 3.44
C PRO A 17 12.08 -9.50 4.21
N ALA A 18 12.36 -8.31 3.64
CA ALA A 18 13.14 -7.27 4.30
C ALA A 18 12.37 -6.64 5.48
N ALA A 19 11.11 -6.27 5.25
CA ALA A 19 10.24 -5.73 6.30
C ALA A 19 10.05 -6.74 7.45
N LEU A 20 9.76 -8.00 7.11
CA LEU A 20 9.61 -9.05 8.11
C LEU A 20 10.90 -9.30 8.90
N ALA A 21 12.07 -9.25 8.24
CA ALA A 21 13.36 -9.41 8.92
C ALA A 21 13.59 -8.33 9.97
N VAL A 22 13.25 -7.06 9.66
CA VAL A 22 13.37 -5.95 10.62
C VAL A 22 12.43 -6.17 11.81
N LEU A 23 11.17 -6.48 11.55
CA LEU A 23 10.19 -6.73 12.61
C LEU A 23 10.60 -7.91 13.52
N LEU A 24 11.10 -9.01 12.96
CA LEU A 24 11.58 -10.15 13.70
C LEU A 24 12.82 -9.82 14.53
N ALA A 25 13.74 -9.00 14.01
CA ALA A 25 14.92 -8.58 14.76
C ALA A 25 14.58 -7.76 16.01
N GLU A 26 13.46 -7.02 15.97
CA GLU A 26 13.01 -6.21 17.11
C GLU A 26 12.30 -7.03 18.21
N THR A 27 11.91 -8.27 17.94
CA THR A 27 11.24 -9.13 18.96
C THR A 27 12.15 -9.53 20.11
N GLY A 28 13.48 -9.45 19.92
CA GLY A 28 14.47 -9.96 20.89
C GLY A 28 14.56 -11.49 20.97
N ASP A 29 13.79 -12.21 20.14
CA ASP A 29 13.80 -13.67 20.11
C ASP A 29 15.03 -14.22 19.38
N ALA A 30 15.79 -15.13 20.04
CA ALA A 30 17.04 -15.68 19.49
C ALA A 30 16.83 -16.52 18.22
N ALA A 31 15.70 -17.23 18.10
CA ALA A 31 15.38 -18.01 16.91
C ALA A 31 15.03 -17.08 15.75
N ALA A 32 14.25 -16.00 15.99
CA ALA A 32 13.98 -14.96 15.02
C ALA A 32 15.28 -14.32 14.52
N HIS A 33 16.18 -13.94 15.40
CA HIS A 33 17.49 -13.39 15.03
C HIS A 33 18.34 -14.35 14.17
N SER A 34 18.29 -15.64 14.44
CA SER A 34 18.99 -16.65 13.64
C SER A 34 18.45 -16.71 12.21
N VAL A 35 17.11 -16.68 12.06
CA VAL A 35 16.42 -16.66 10.75
C VAL A 35 16.79 -15.39 9.98
N VAL A 36 16.77 -14.24 10.64
CA VAL A 36 17.13 -12.95 10.03
C VAL A 36 18.58 -12.98 9.52
N ARG A 37 19.54 -13.44 10.33
CA ARG A 37 20.94 -13.55 9.90
C ARG A 37 21.14 -14.45 8.68
N ALA A 38 20.34 -15.47 8.51
CA ALA A 38 20.41 -16.37 7.36
C ALA A 38 19.74 -15.77 6.09
N ALA A 39 18.66 -14.99 6.25
CA ALA A 39 17.87 -14.46 5.15
C ALA A 39 18.43 -13.15 4.58
N LEU A 40 18.95 -12.27 5.43
CA LEU A 40 19.39 -10.91 5.07
C LEU A 40 20.47 -10.88 3.98
N PRO A 41 21.54 -11.69 4.01
CA PRO A 41 22.55 -11.72 2.96
C PRO A 41 21.98 -12.13 1.59
N LYS A 42 21.02 -13.06 1.58
CA LYS A 42 20.36 -13.51 0.35
C LYS A 42 19.53 -12.38 -0.26
N TRP A 43 18.73 -11.69 0.55
CA TRP A 43 17.94 -10.55 0.11
C TRP A 43 18.83 -9.42 -0.41
N LEU A 44 19.89 -9.05 0.32
CA LEU A 44 20.84 -8.01 -0.10
C LEU A 44 21.57 -8.38 -1.39
N SER A 45 21.89 -9.66 -1.63
CA SER A 45 22.50 -10.09 -2.89
C SER A 45 21.58 -9.89 -4.10
N GLY A 46 20.26 -9.98 -3.91
CA GLY A 46 19.25 -9.60 -4.91
C GLY A 46 19.19 -8.08 -5.10
N ALA A 47 19.24 -7.33 -4.01
CA ALA A 47 19.14 -5.86 -4.01
C ALA A 47 20.29 -5.14 -4.74
N VAL A 48 21.46 -5.76 -4.92
CA VAL A 48 22.57 -5.18 -5.69
C VAL A 48 22.39 -5.28 -7.20
N ARG A 49 21.38 -6.04 -7.67
CA ARG A 49 21.12 -6.21 -9.09
C ARG A 49 20.08 -5.19 -9.55
N PRO A 50 20.37 -4.34 -10.55
CA PRO A 50 19.37 -3.43 -11.08
C PRO A 50 18.28 -4.22 -11.81
N SER A 51 17.01 -3.81 -11.57
CA SER A 51 15.85 -4.28 -12.32
C SER A 51 15.44 -3.23 -13.35
N ALA A 52 14.84 -3.63 -14.45
CA ALA A 52 14.28 -2.69 -15.42
C ALA A 52 13.05 -1.91 -14.87
N ARG A 53 12.48 -2.37 -13.75
CA ARG A 53 11.29 -1.77 -13.13
C ARG A 53 11.70 -0.82 -12.01
N VAL A 54 11.19 0.41 -12.05
CA VAL A 54 11.50 1.45 -11.04
C VAL A 54 10.52 1.46 -9.87
N GLY A 55 9.31 0.92 -10.04
CA GLY A 55 8.18 1.02 -9.11
C GLY A 55 8.44 0.58 -7.67
N LEU A 56 7.49 0.88 -6.79
CA LEU A 56 7.55 0.55 -5.36
C LEU A 56 7.31 -0.95 -5.12
N HIS A 57 6.32 -1.53 -5.78
CA HIS A 57 6.05 -2.96 -5.66
C HIS A 57 6.60 -3.70 -6.89
N GLY A 58 7.59 -4.55 -6.64
CA GLY A 58 8.29 -5.31 -7.67
C GLY A 58 9.34 -4.50 -8.46
N GLY A 59 9.82 -3.38 -7.94
CA GLY A 59 10.85 -2.53 -8.57
C GLY A 59 11.86 -1.93 -7.61
N MET A 60 12.71 -1.07 -8.15
CA MET A 60 13.88 -0.54 -7.43
C MET A 60 13.52 0.42 -6.29
N ALA A 61 12.36 1.09 -6.31
CA ALA A 61 11.91 1.90 -5.18
C ALA A 61 11.57 1.03 -3.95
N GLY A 62 10.98 -0.15 -4.15
CA GLY A 62 10.80 -1.13 -3.07
C GLY A 62 12.13 -1.68 -2.56
N THR A 63 13.09 -1.91 -3.45
CA THR A 63 14.45 -2.29 -3.07
C THR A 63 15.11 -1.18 -2.23
N LEU A 64 14.97 0.10 -2.63
CA LEU A 64 15.49 1.24 -1.86
C LEU A 64 14.92 1.25 -0.44
N LEU A 65 13.61 1.19 -0.31
CA LEU A 65 12.94 1.17 1.00
C LEU A 65 13.39 -0.04 1.84
N GLY A 66 13.48 -1.23 1.25
CA GLY A 66 13.94 -2.43 1.95
C GLY A 66 15.38 -2.31 2.45
N VAL A 67 16.27 -1.74 1.63
CA VAL A 67 17.68 -1.50 2.03
C VAL A 67 17.75 -0.44 3.15
N GLN A 68 16.94 0.61 3.09
CA GLN A 68 16.84 1.63 4.14
C GLN A 68 16.36 1.02 5.47
N LEU A 69 15.35 0.15 5.43
CA LEU A 69 14.89 -0.59 6.60
C LEU A 69 16.00 -1.46 7.18
N ILE A 70 16.69 -2.23 6.34
CA ILE A 70 17.79 -3.11 6.75
C ILE A 70 18.97 -2.30 7.31
N ALA A 71 19.24 -1.09 6.83
CA ALA A 71 20.31 -0.24 7.33
C ALA A 71 20.16 0.09 8.82
N ARG A 72 18.97 -0.02 9.40
CA ARG A 72 18.73 0.10 10.84
C ARG A 72 19.39 -1.04 11.63
N LEU A 73 19.42 -2.25 11.05
CA LEU A 73 20.04 -3.44 11.65
C LEU A 73 21.50 -3.61 11.23
N HIS A 74 21.82 -3.17 10.02
CA HIS A 74 23.10 -3.33 9.38
C HIS A 74 23.56 -2.02 8.70
N PRO A 75 24.17 -1.07 9.44
CA PRO A 75 24.52 0.26 8.93
C PRO A 75 25.29 0.29 7.60
N PRO A 76 26.16 -0.69 7.27
CA PRO A 76 26.81 -0.73 5.96
C PRO A 76 25.85 -0.79 4.76
N ALA A 77 24.60 -1.25 4.94
CA ALA A 77 23.58 -1.27 3.89
C ALA A 77 23.21 0.14 3.40
N ALA A 78 23.42 1.19 4.20
CA ALA A 78 23.18 2.58 3.79
C ALA A 78 23.92 2.97 2.51
N ARG A 79 25.14 2.41 2.28
CA ARG A 79 25.88 2.63 1.02
C ARG A 79 25.17 2.02 -0.18
N LEU A 80 24.50 0.89 0.01
CA LEU A 80 23.69 0.28 -1.04
C LEU A 80 22.45 1.13 -1.32
N ALA A 81 21.79 1.68 -0.31
CA ALA A 81 20.66 2.61 -0.49
C ALA A 81 21.05 3.80 -1.37
N GLY A 82 22.21 4.42 -1.14
CA GLY A 82 22.72 5.50 -1.98
C GLY A 82 22.93 5.08 -3.46
N ARG A 83 23.44 3.88 -3.71
CA ARG A 83 23.59 3.35 -5.09
C ARG A 83 22.26 3.08 -5.76
N VAL A 84 21.29 2.52 -5.03
CA VAL A 84 19.94 2.25 -5.55
C VAL A 84 19.25 3.58 -5.86
N SER A 85 19.36 4.59 -4.99
CA SER A 85 18.82 5.93 -5.23
C SER A 85 19.42 6.55 -6.50
N ALA A 86 20.75 6.52 -6.64
CA ALA A 86 21.44 7.05 -7.83
C ALA A 86 20.99 6.32 -9.12
N TRP A 87 20.78 5.00 -9.05
CA TRP A 87 20.26 4.24 -10.19
C TRP A 87 18.83 4.68 -10.57
N ILE A 88 17.95 4.91 -9.56
CA ILE A 88 16.58 5.39 -9.80
C ILE A 88 16.61 6.75 -10.50
N GLU A 89 17.44 7.68 -10.04
CA GLU A 89 17.57 9.01 -10.64
C GLU A 89 18.04 8.92 -12.10
N ASP A 90 19.12 8.16 -12.38
CA ASP A 90 19.61 7.94 -13.73
C ASP A 90 18.59 7.24 -14.65
N HIS A 91 17.81 6.31 -14.10
CA HIS A 91 16.73 5.67 -14.84
C HIS A 91 15.64 6.65 -15.24
N LEU A 92 15.20 7.50 -14.30
CA LEU A 92 14.17 8.52 -14.54
C LEU A 92 14.63 9.63 -15.47
N ASP A 93 15.93 9.94 -15.53
CA ASP A 93 16.49 10.86 -16.52
C ASP A 93 16.34 10.32 -17.94
N ARG A 94 16.55 9.02 -18.12
CA ARG A 94 16.44 8.35 -19.43
C ARG A 94 15.00 7.97 -19.80
N HIS A 95 14.13 7.78 -18.81
CA HIS A 95 12.75 7.31 -18.99
C HIS A 95 11.79 8.17 -18.15
N PRO A 96 11.60 9.44 -18.51
CA PRO A 96 10.72 10.34 -17.76
C PRO A 96 9.25 9.88 -17.85
N TRP A 97 8.52 10.06 -16.76
CA TRP A 97 7.08 9.83 -16.74
C TRP A 97 6.35 10.80 -17.69
N ARG A 98 5.24 10.34 -18.21
CA ARG A 98 4.35 11.16 -19.04
C ARG A 98 3.51 12.08 -18.17
N THR A 99 3.08 13.17 -18.77
CA THR A 99 2.09 14.08 -18.20
C THR A 99 0.75 14.02 -18.95
N SER A 100 0.72 13.43 -20.16
CA SER A 100 -0.48 13.19 -20.96
C SER A 100 -0.16 12.29 -22.17
N PRO A 101 -0.97 11.30 -22.56
CA PRO A 101 -1.96 10.62 -21.73
C PRO A 101 -1.27 9.75 -20.66
N LEU A 102 -1.84 9.71 -19.46
CA LEU A 102 -1.27 8.98 -18.33
C LEU A 102 -1.61 7.49 -18.36
N ARG A 103 -0.69 6.68 -17.85
CA ARG A 103 -0.87 5.26 -17.55
C ARG A 103 -0.53 5.02 -16.08
N TYR A 104 -0.93 3.89 -15.51
CA TYR A 104 -0.59 3.51 -14.14
C TYR A 104 0.89 3.71 -13.78
N PRO A 105 1.88 3.28 -14.63
CA PRO A 105 3.29 3.51 -14.34
C PRO A 105 3.73 4.98 -14.28
N ASP A 106 2.90 5.91 -14.75
CA ASP A 106 3.21 7.34 -14.68
C ASP A 106 2.84 7.95 -13.32
N TYR A 107 1.85 7.37 -12.58
CA TYR A 107 1.31 8.03 -11.38
C TYR A 107 0.99 7.12 -10.18
N ASP A 108 0.75 5.80 -10.35
CA ASP A 108 0.18 4.96 -9.30
C ASP A 108 1.17 4.60 -8.16
N VAL A 109 0.66 3.94 -7.11
CA VAL A 109 1.47 3.47 -5.98
C VAL A 109 2.31 2.25 -6.34
N ILE A 110 1.83 1.38 -7.23
CA ILE A 110 2.50 0.11 -7.50
C ILE A 110 3.77 0.32 -8.33
N SER A 111 3.66 1.06 -9.42
CA SER A 111 4.71 1.17 -10.44
C SER A 111 5.08 2.61 -10.78
N GLY A 112 4.30 3.58 -10.34
CA GLY A 112 4.37 4.99 -10.73
C GLY A 112 4.98 5.93 -9.70
N SER A 113 4.83 7.22 -9.98
CA SER A 113 5.45 8.29 -9.19
C SER A 113 4.91 8.38 -7.76
N ALA A 114 3.65 8.02 -7.50
CA ALA A 114 3.13 7.97 -6.13
C ALA A 114 3.88 6.95 -5.28
N GLY A 115 4.13 5.75 -5.83
CA GLY A 115 4.94 4.74 -5.13
C GLY A 115 6.37 5.22 -4.86
N LEU A 116 6.98 5.93 -5.79
CA LEU A 116 8.32 6.47 -5.59
C LEU A 116 8.33 7.57 -4.52
N ALA A 117 7.33 8.45 -4.49
CA ALA A 117 7.16 9.45 -3.44
C ALA A 117 7.04 8.79 -2.06
N LEU A 118 6.23 7.73 -1.94
CA LEU A 118 6.08 6.95 -0.71
C LEU A 118 7.38 6.22 -0.28
N ALA A 119 8.28 5.94 -1.22
CA ALA A 119 9.63 5.43 -0.94
C ALA A 119 10.66 6.53 -0.63
N GLY A 120 10.24 7.80 -0.54
CA GLY A 120 11.11 8.94 -0.27
C GLY A 120 11.92 9.43 -1.47
N VAL A 121 11.50 9.11 -2.70
CA VAL A 121 12.14 9.60 -3.92
C VAL A 121 11.50 10.92 -4.32
N LYS A 122 12.24 12.02 -4.14
CA LYS A 122 11.77 13.40 -4.36
C LYS A 122 11.18 13.63 -5.76
N ARG A 123 11.74 13.02 -6.79
CA ARG A 123 11.22 13.14 -8.17
C ARG A 123 9.81 12.59 -8.32
N GLY A 124 9.39 11.62 -7.49
CA GLY A 124 8.00 11.17 -7.44
C GLY A 124 7.07 12.29 -7.02
N GLU A 125 7.38 13.00 -5.93
CA GLU A 125 6.63 14.17 -5.46
C GLU A 125 6.60 15.27 -6.53
N ASP A 126 7.77 15.63 -7.07
CA ASP A 126 7.91 16.67 -8.09
C ASP A 126 7.11 16.36 -9.37
N HIS A 127 6.96 15.07 -9.71
CA HIS A 127 6.11 14.66 -10.84
C HIS A 127 4.64 14.79 -10.49
N LEU A 128 4.21 14.36 -9.30
CA LEU A 128 2.82 14.53 -8.84
C LEU A 128 2.44 16.01 -8.79
N ASP A 129 3.34 16.90 -8.36
CA ASP A 129 3.12 18.34 -8.41
C ASP A 129 2.96 18.88 -9.85
N ARG A 130 3.72 18.32 -10.81
CA ARG A 130 3.59 18.67 -12.23
C ARG A 130 2.33 18.14 -12.89
N LEU A 131 1.80 17.02 -12.40
CA LEU A 131 0.47 16.55 -12.81
C LEU A 131 -0.62 17.53 -12.35
N GLY A 132 -0.22 18.45 -11.52
CA GLY A 132 -0.85 19.71 -11.26
C GLY A 132 -1.99 19.68 -10.30
N SER A 133 -2.56 20.85 -10.12
CA SER A 133 -3.90 20.99 -9.61
C SER A 133 -4.80 20.17 -10.55
N LEU A 134 -4.95 18.94 -10.18
CA LEU A 134 -5.78 17.94 -10.80
C LEU A 134 -7.21 18.43 -10.73
N ARG A 135 -7.60 19.30 -11.64
CA ARG A 135 -8.99 19.70 -11.80
C ARG A 135 -9.75 18.52 -12.34
N VAL A 136 -10.43 17.88 -11.45
CA VAL A 136 -11.38 16.81 -11.75
C VAL A 136 -12.64 17.47 -12.27
N GLY A 137 -12.65 17.77 -13.52
CA GLY A 137 -13.80 18.32 -14.19
C GLY A 137 -13.59 18.18 -15.67
N GLY A 138 -14.18 17.17 -16.26
CA GLY A 138 -14.08 16.67 -17.60
C GLY A 138 -14.09 17.64 -18.78
N HIS A 139 -13.16 18.57 -18.83
CA HIS A 139 -12.97 19.44 -19.98
C HIS A 139 -11.81 18.92 -20.84
N GLU A 140 -12.05 18.83 -22.14
CA GLU A 140 -11.04 18.60 -23.16
C GLU A 140 -9.83 19.51 -22.89
N GLY A 141 -8.66 18.92 -22.65
CA GLY A 141 -7.44 19.67 -22.34
C GLY A 141 -7.03 19.69 -20.85
N ASP A 142 -7.83 19.13 -19.95
CA ASP A 142 -7.46 18.94 -18.55
C ASP A 142 -6.39 17.83 -18.43
N PRO A 143 -5.26 18.06 -17.72
CA PRO A 143 -4.27 17.01 -17.45
C PRO A 143 -4.85 15.74 -16.83
N LEU A 144 -5.95 15.85 -16.09
CA LEU A 144 -6.68 14.69 -15.56
C LEU A 144 -7.51 13.94 -16.58
N SER A 145 -7.97 14.57 -17.66
CA SER A 145 -8.64 13.83 -18.72
C SER A 145 -7.73 12.78 -19.36
N GLY A 146 -6.41 12.95 -19.27
CA GLY A 146 -5.41 11.95 -19.62
C GLY A 146 -5.28 10.79 -18.63
N TRP A 147 -5.64 10.96 -17.35
CA TRP A 147 -5.69 9.89 -16.35
C TRP A 147 -6.81 8.91 -16.64
N ILE A 148 -7.81 9.40 -17.35
CA ILE A 148 -9.12 8.83 -17.36
C ILE A 148 -9.39 8.28 -18.75
N GLN A 149 -8.76 7.24 -19.12
CA GLN A 149 -9.25 6.47 -20.26
C GLN A 149 -10.64 5.88 -19.93
N GLY A 150 -11.66 6.74 -19.95
CA GLY A 150 -13.06 6.36 -19.71
C GLY A 150 -13.47 6.17 -18.24
N GLY A 151 -12.75 6.74 -17.27
CA GLY A 151 -13.10 6.77 -15.84
C GLY A 151 -11.87 6.83 -14.93
N ILE A 152 -11.98 7.55 -13.80
CA ILE A 152 -10.91 7.67 -12.79
C ILE A 152 -10.91 6.44 -11.91
N ASP A 153 -9.77 5.78 -11.78
CA ASP A 153 -9.57 4.74 -10.79
C ASP A 153 -9.52 5.39 -9.39
N THR A 154 -10.35 4.92 -8.47
CA THR A 154 -10.51 5.52 -7.13
C THR A 154 -9.59 4.91 -6.09
N GLY A 155 -9.05 3.72 -6.35
CA GLY A 155 -8.37 2.89 -5.36
C GLY A 155 -7.02 3.40 -4.90
N MET A 156 -6.52 2.78 -3.83
CA MET A 156 -5.20 3.08 -3.25
C MET A 156 -4.06 2.58 -4.16
N ALA A 157 -4.18 1.39 -4.75
CA ALA A 157 -3.08 0.81 -5.52
C ALA A 157 -2.83 1.54 -6.85
N HIS A 158 -3.90 1.82 -7.60
CA HIS A 158 -3.81 2.32 -8.97
C HIS A 158 -4.62 3.59 -9.24
N GLY A 159 -5.11 4.27 -8.21
CA GLY A 159 -6.07 5.34 -8.38
C GLY A 159 -5.79 6.61 -7.59
N ALA A 160 -6.83 7.46 -7.55
CA ALA A 160 -6.81 8.76 -6.91
C ALA A 160 -6.45 8.71 -5.42
N ALA A 161 -6.91 7.67 -4.69
CA ALA A 161 -6.58 7.51 -3.28
C ALA A 161 -5.07 7.33 -3.05
N GLY A 162 -4.38 6.56 -3.91
CA GLY A 162 -2.94 6.38 -3.82
C GLY A 162 -2.17 7.67 -4.09
N VAL A 163 -2.57 8.43 -5.09
CA VAL A 163 -1.99 9.75 -5.38
C VAL A 163 -2.22 10.72 -4.23
N LEU A 164 -3.45 10.78 -3.70
CA LEU A 164 -3.82 11.62 -2.57
C LEU A 164 -3.00 11.30 -1.31
N THR A 165 -2.70 10.02 -1.09
CA THR A 165 -1.90 9.59 0.06
C THR A 165 -0.42 9.97 -0.11
N ALA A 166 0.12 9.84 -1.34
CA ALA A 166 1.50 10.20 -1.64
C ALA A 166 1.73 11.72 -1.71
N ARG A 167 0.71 12.46 -2.15
CA ARG A 167 0.75 13.92 -2.27
C ARG A 167 -0.61 14.51 -1.89
N PRO A 168 -0.82 14.87 -0.61
CA PRO A 168 -2.10 15.40 -0.13
C PRO A 168 -2.54 16.64 -0.94
N ASN A 169 -3.79 16.60 -1.40
CA ASN A 169 -4.40 17.66 -2.20
C ASN A 169 -5.89 17.78 -1.84
N ARG A 170 -6.32 18.94 -1.40
CA ARG A 170 -7.70 19.16 -0.92
C ARG A 170 -8.75 19.00 -2.02
N GLU A 171 -8.48 19.49 -3.22
CA GLU A 171 -9.39 19.39 -4.37
C GLU A 171 -9.63 17.91 -4.75
N LEU A 172 -8.55 17.11 -4.78
CA LEU A 172 -8.65 15.69 -5.05
C LEU A 172 -9.39 14.94 -3.92
N ALA A 173 -9.17 15.33 -2.66
CA ALA A 173 -9.89 14.75 -1.52
C ALA A 173 -11.39 15.06 -1.59
N ASP A 174 -11.77 16.30 -1.88
CA ASP A 174 -13.18 16.72 -1.99
C ASP A 174 -13.88 16.00 -3.15
N TRP A 175 -13.20 15.87 -4.29
CA TRP A 175 -13.71 15.08 -5.41
C TRP A 175 -13.90 13.62 -5.04
N LEU A 176 -12.88 12.98 -4.47
CA LEU A 176 -12.96 11.56 -4.08
C LEU A 176 -14.06 11.33 -3.04
N ALA A 177 -14.25 12.26 -2.10
CA ALA A 177 -15.35 12.20 -1.14
C ALA A 177 -16.73 12.27 -1.83
N ALA A 178 -16.89 13.11 -2.84
CA ALA A 178 -18.14 13.26 -3.59
C ALA A 178 -18.52 12.04 -4.44
N GLU A 179 -17.53 11.22 -4.85
CA GLU A 179 -17.75 9.98 -5.62
C GLU A 179 -18.24 8.79 -4.75
N SER A 180 -18.41 9.00 -3.44
CA SER A 180 -18.85 7.95 -2.52
C SER A 180 -20.33 7.62 -2.69
N TYR A 181 -20.69 6.37 -2.41
CA TYR A 181 -22.08 5.89 -2.32
C TYR A 181 -22.22 4.82 -1.21
N ARG A 182 -23.44 4.55 -0.78
CA ARG A 182 -23.68 3.43 0.14
C ARG A 182 -23.97 2.17 -0.64
N ASP A 183 -23.20 1.12 -0.33
CA ASP A 183 -23.40 -0.20 -0.94
C ASP A 183 -24.59 -0.96 -0.30
N GLY A 184 -24.83 -2.21 -0.75
CA GLY A 184 -25.95 -3.02 -0.28
C GLY A 184 -25.94 -3.37 1.22
N LEU A 185 -24.82 -3.17 1.92
CA LEU A 185 -24.67 -3.34 3.37
C LEU A 185 -24.62 -2.01 4.13
N GLY A 186 -24.80 -0.89 3.44
CA GLY A 186 -24.73 0.45 4.01
C GLY A 186 -23.30 0.97 4.22
N VAL A 187 -22.29 0.26 3.74
CA VAL A 187 -20.90 0.74 3.78
C VAL A 187 -20.75 1.89 2.80
N LEU A 188 -20.12 2.99 3.24
CA LEU A 188 -19.73 4.08 2.36
C LEU A 188 -18.57 3.60 1.47
N SER A 189 -18.86 3.44 0.19
CA SER A 189 -18.03 2.73 -0.78
C SER A 189 -17.81 3.56 -2.04
N TRP A 190 -16.87 3.12 -2.89
CA TRP A 190 -16.53 3.75 -4.15
C TRP A 190 -16.56 2.73 -5.29
N ALA A 191 -17.05 3.16 -6.45
CA ALA A 191 -16.87 2.39 -7.67
C ALA A 191 -15.37 2.32 -7.99
N ARG A 192 -14.90 1.16 -8.47
CA ARG A 192 -13.49 1.02 -8.88
C ARG A 192 -13.07 2.11 -9.87
N ARG A 193 -13.98 2.48 -10.77
CA ARG A 193 -13.82 3.61 -11.70
C ARG A 193 -14.99 4.55 -11.55
N ALA A 194 -14.73 5.75 -11.08
CA ALA A 194 -15.67 6.85 -11.13
C ALA A 194 -15.75 7.39 -12.55
N ARG A 195 -16.97 7.74 -12.98
CA ARG A 195 -17.22 8.48 -14.22
C ARG A 195 -18.11 9.64 -13.87
N GLU A 196 -17.80 10.81 -14.37
CA GLU A 196 -18.67 11.97 -14.22
C GLU A 196 -20.10 11.64 -14.71
N GLY A 197 -21.07 11.85 -13.83
CA GLY A 197 -22.49 11.56 -14.13
C GLY A 197 -22.90 10.08 -14.22
N ALA A 198 -22.01 9.13 -13.94
CA ALA A 198 -22.40 7.72 -13.88
C ALA A 198 -23.09 7.42 -12.55
N PRO A 199 -24.25 6.73 -12.56
CA PRO A 199 -24.89 6.31 -11.32
C PRO A 199 -24.00 5.29 -10.58
N PRO A 200 -24.00 5.30 -9.23
CA PRO A 200 -23.32 4.28 -8.46
C PRO A 200 -23.85 2.88 -8.83
N PRO A 201 -23.02 1.82 -8.70
CA PRO A 201 -23.47 0.45 -8.95
C PRO A 201 -24.64 0.09 -8.02
N PRO A 202 -25.76 -0.42 -8.55
CA PRO A 202 -26.92 -0.73 -7.71
C PRO A 202 -26.61 -1.90 -6.77
N HIS A 203 -26.77 -1.72 -5.47
CA HIS A 203 -26.79 -2.72 -4.39
C HIS A 203 -25.65 -3.75 -4.37
N ALA A 204 -24.57 -3.54 -5.10
CA ALA A 204 -23.42 -4.43 -5.05
C ALA A 204 -22.73 -4.32 -3.69
N VAL A 205 -22.40 -5.48 -3.09
CA VAL A 205 -21.51 -5.54 -1.95
C VAL A 205 -20.07 -5.52 -2.47
N ASN A 206 -19.30 -4.56 -2.04
CA ASN A 206 -17.93 -4.41 -2.52
C ASN A 206 -16.94 -5.21 -1.64
N ARG A 207 -15.92 -5.76 -2.29
CA ARG A 207 -14.73 -6.21 -1.57
C ARG A 207 -14.18 -5.04 -0.76
N GLN A 208 -13.83 -5.30 0.50
CA GLN A 208 -13.23 -4.31 1.39
C GLN A 208 -11.75 -4.61 1.58
N ALA A 209 -10.89 -3.85 0.89
CA ALA A 209 -9.47 -4.09 0.84
C ALA A 209 -8.66 -2.79 0.83
N TRP A 210 -7.36 -2.88 1.13
CA TRP A 210 -6.45 -1.75 1.04
C TRP A 210 -6.39 -1.17 -0.39
N CYS A 211 -6.21 -2.01 -1.40
CA CYS A 211 -6.01 -1.54 -2.78
C CYS A 211 -7.27 -0.95 -3.41
N TYR A 212 -8.42 -1.57 -3.18
CA TYR A 212 -9.75 -1.13 -3.63
C TYR A 212 -10.76 -1.40 -2.53
N GLY A 213 -11.54 -0.41 -2.20
CA GLY A 213 -12.56 -0.47 -1.17
C GLY A 213 -12.40 0.62 -0.11
N THR A 214 -13.33 0.63 0.79
CA THR A 214 -13.44 1.64 1.84
C THR A 214 -12.18 1.81 2.69
N PRO A 215 -11.47 0.74 3.12
CA PRO A 215 -10.32 0.91 4.01
C PRO A 215 -9.26 1.87 3.46
N GLY A 216 -8.72 1.59 2.27
CA GLY A 216 -7.66 2.40 1.68
C GLY A 216 -8.12 3.80 1.32
N ILE A 217 -9.33 3.93 0.75
CA ILE A 217 -9.87 5.23 0.34
C ILE A 217 -10.17 6.11 1.56
N ALA A 218 -10.76 5.55 2.63
CA ALA A 218 -10.99 6.29 3.87
C ALA A 218 -9.69 6.84 4.46
N TRP A 219 -8.62 6.03 4.47
CA TRP A 219 -7.31 6.51 4.92
C TRP A 219 -6.76 7.63 4.04
N ALA A 220 -6.87 7.50 2.72
CA ALA A 220 -6.45 8.55 1.79
C ALA A 220 -7.20 9.86 2.00
N LEU A 221 -8.52 9.79 2.24
CA LEU A 221 -9.34 10.95 2.59
C LEU A 221 -8.88 11.60 3.92
N TRP A 222 -8.53 10.77 4.92
CA TRP A 222 -7.98 11.25 6.18
C TRP A 222 -6.70 12.04 5.97
N VAL A 223 -5.76 11.48 5.20
CA VAL A 223 -4.48 12.13 4.84
C VAL A 223 -4.72 13.40 4.02
N GLY A 224 -5.66 13.37 3.08
CA GLY A 224 -6.02 14.50 2.23
C GLY A 224 -6.82 15.61 2.91
N GLY A 225 -7.17 15.45 4.22
CA GLY A 225 -7.85 16.45 5.03
C GLY A 225 -9.39 16.38 5.02
N ALA A 226 -10.01 15.44 4.27
CA ALA A 226 -11.46 15.19 4.30
C ALA A 226 -11.82 14.25 5.47
N ARG A 227 -11.48 14.67 6.70
CA ARG A 227 -11.49 13.81 7.90
C ARG A 227 -12.89 13.34 8.31
N GLU A 228 -13.92 14.15 8.10
CA GLU A 228 -15.30 13.83 8.42
C GLU A 228 -15.79 12.64 7.57
N GLN A 229 -15.64 12.73 6.25
CA GLN A 229 -16.00 11.66 5.33
C GLN A 229 -15.16 10.40 5.54
N ALA A 230 -13.87 10.57 5.84
CA ALA A 230 -12.98 9.46 6.18
C ALA A 230 -13.46 8.69 7.42
N THR A 231 -13.86 9.42 8.45
CA THR A 231 -14.39 8.84 9.70
C THR A 231 -15.74 8.16 9.46
N GLU A 232 -16.66 8.79 8.73
CA GLU A 232 -17.94 8.19 8.36
C GLU A 232 -17.76 6.89 7.58
N ALA A 233 -16.85 6.89 6.61
CA ALA A 233 -16.53 5.71 5.81
C ALA A 233 -16.00 4.58 6.70
N MET A 234 -15.04 4.87 7.56
CA MET A 234 -14.47 3.86 8.47
C MET A 234 -15.50 3.33 9.46
N LEU A 235 -16.35 4.17 10.04
CA LEU A 235 -17.44 3.75 10.94
C LEU A 235 -18.44 2.84 10.24
N SER A 236 -18.83 3.16 9.01
CA SER A 236 -19.75 2.33 8.22
C SER A 236 -19.17 0.93 7.96
N LEU A 237 -17.87 0.87 7.66
CA LEU A 237 -17.17 -0.41 7.51
C LEU A 237 -17.06 -1.17 8.83
N CYS A 238 -16.73 -0.51 9.94
CA CYS A 238 -16.63 -1.15 11.25
C CYS A 238 -17.95 -1.82 11.65
N ALA A 239 -19.08 -1.19 11.33
CA ALA A 239 -20.43 -1.70 11.63
C ALA A 239 -20.80 -2.93 10.77
N ALA A 240 -20.42 -2.94 9.51
CA ALA A 240 -20.83 -3.95 8.53
C ALA A 240 -19.79 -5.04 8.27
N TRP A 241 -18.58 -4.96 8.86
CA TRP A 241 -17.48 -5.88 8.55
C TRP A 241 -17.82 -7.34 8.82
N ASP A 242 -17.77 -8.14 7.77
CA ASP A 242 -17.87 -9.59 7.79
C ASP A 242 -16.82 -10.20 6.83
N PRO A 243 -15.87 -11.02 7.32
CA PRO A 243 -14.83 -11.62 6.48
C PRO A 243 -15.38 -12.57 5.41
N GLU A 244 -16.51 -13.24 5.66
CA GLU A 244 -17.09 -14.17 4.68
C GLU A 244 -17.77 -13.43 3.51
N VAL A 245 -18.16 -12.19 3.72
CA VAL A 245 -18.77 -11.33 2.70
C VAL A 245 -17.72 -10.48 1.98
N HIS A 246 -16.83 -9.87 2.73
CA HIS A 246 -15.91 -8.85 2.21
C HIS A 246 -14.59 -9.40 1.69
N LEU A 247 -14.18 -10.61 2.12
CA LEU A 247 -12.93 -11.24 1.66
C LEU A 247 -13.21 -12.34 0.66
N THR A 248 -12.83 -12.13 -0.58
CA THR A 248 -13.08 -13.08 -1.69
C THR A 248 -11.77 -13.43 -2.42
N GLY A 249 -11.77 -14.54 -3.16
CA GLY A 249 -10.64 -14.97 -3.99
C GLY A 249 -9.80 -16.07 -3.36
N SER A 250 -8.53 -16.17 -3.78
CA SER A 250 -7.55 -17.14 -3.30
C SER A 250 -7.18 -16.90 -1.82
N THR A 251 -6.42 -17.84 -1.23
CA THR A 251 -5.90 -17.67 0.14
C THR A 251 -5.09 -16.37 0.29
N GLY A 252 -4.21 -16.07 -0.65
CA GLY A 252 -3.45 -14.81 -0.65
C GLY A 252 -4.34 -13.57 -0.78
N ASP A 253 -5.42 -13.65 -1.59
CA ASP A 253 -6.40 -12.57 -1.70
C ASP A 253 -7.20 -12.34 -0.41
N ARG A 254 -7.53 -13.40 0.33
CA ARG A 254 -8.30 -13.30 1.57
C ARG A 254 -7.48 -12.86 2.78
N LEU A 255 -6.21 -13.25 2.84
CA LEU A 255 -5.34 -13.01 4.01
C LEU A 255 -4.36 -11.85 3.80
N GLY A 256 -3.91 -11.63 2.57
CA GLY A 256 -2.81 -10.71 2.25
C GLY A 256 -3.10 -9.23 2.51
N LEU A 257 -2.09 -8.40 2.29
CA LEU A 257 -2.19 -6.95 2.47
C LEU A 257 -3.01 -6.28 1.37
N CYS A 258 -2.81 -6.68 0.12
CA CYS A 258 -3.43 -5.99 -1.01
C CYS A 258 -4.95 -6.10 -1.00
N HIS A 259 -5.46 -7.33 -0.93
CA HIS A 259 -6.87 -7.63 -1.11
C HIS A 259 -7.57 -8.15 0.15
N GLY A 260 -6.82 -8.43 1.21
CA GLY A 260 -7.29 -9.26 2.30
C GLY A 260 -7.27 -8.61 3.69
N ALA A 261 -7.45 -9.47 4.66
CA ALA A 261 -7.60 -9.11 6.08
C ALA A 261 -6.39 -8.33 6.62
N ALA A 262 -5.16 -8.64 6.20
CA ALA A 262 -3.97 -7.95 6.69
C ALA A 262 -3.97 -6.46 6.32
N GLY A 263 -4.46 -6.09 5.13
CA GLY A 263 -4.62 -4.68 4.74
C GLY A 263 -5.68 -3.96 5.57
N VAL A 264 -6.83 -4.61 5.79
CA VAL A 264 -7.90 -4.07 6.66
C VAL A 264 -7.40 -3.90 8.09
N LEU A 265 -6.63 -4.86 8.63
CA LEU A 265 -6.02 -4.80 9.95
C LEU A 265 -5.16 -3.54 10.12
N LEU A 266 -4.28 -3.27 9.18
CA LEU A 266 -3.38 -2.11 9.25
C LEU A 266 -4.11 -0.78 9.11
N VAL A 267 -5.14 -0.69 8.26
CA VAL A 267 -5.95 0.52 8.14
C VAL A 267 -6.77 0.76 9.41
N ALA A 268 -7.39 -0.29 9.98
CA ALA A 268 -8.11 -0.17 11.23
C ALA A 268 -7.18 0.28 12.38
N ASP A 269 -5.96 -0.24 12.44
CA ASP A 269 -4.95 0.19 13.41
C ASP A 269 -4.52 1.67 13.18
N ALA A 270 -4.39 2.11 11.92
CA ALA A 270 -4.08 3.50 11.60
C ALA A 270 -5.19 4.45 12.09
N PHE A 271 -6.46 4.15 11.85
CA PHE A 271 -7.58 4.95 12.37
C PHE A 271 -7.68 4.92 13.89
N ALA A 272 -7.47 3.76 14.53
CA ALA A 272 -7.47 3.66 15.97
C ALA A 272 -6.40 4.53 16.63
N ARG A 273 -5.23 4.68 15.98
CA ARG A 273 -4.09 5.44 16.52
C ARG A 273 -4.13 6.93 16.20
N HIS A 274 -4.57 7.30 15.01
CA HIS A 274 -4.41 8.65 14.50
C HIS A 274 -5.72 9.44 14.48
N ALA A 275 -6.86 8.74 14.42
CA ALA A 275 -8.19 9.32 14.51
C ALA A 275 -8.86 9.10 15.87
N ASP A 276 -8.20 8.37 16.79
CA ASP A 276 -8.75 7.99 18.11
C ASP A 276 -10.13 7.32 18.02
N LEU A 277 -10.30 6.45 17.01
CA LEU A 277 -11.58 5.83 16.68
C LEU A 277 -11.70 4.46 17.37
N GLY A 278 -12.53 4.37 18.42
CA GLY A 278 -12.72 3.14 19.21
C GLY A 278 -13.29 1.98 18.41
N GLU A 279 -14.20 2.25 17.45
CA GLU A 279 -14.77 1.26 16.55
C GLU A 279 -13.72 0.65 15.62
N ALA A 280 -12.75 1.46 15.18
CA ALA A 280 -11.62 0.97 14.40
C ALA A 280 -10.69 0.09 15.25
N ALA A 281 -10.47 0.42 16.53
CA ALA A 281 -9.74 -0.46 17.45
C ALA A 281 -10.46 -1.81 17.62
N SER A 282 -11.78 -1.79 17.76
CA SER A 282 -12.60 -3.01 17.86
C SER A 282 -12.54 -3.85 16.57
N LEU A 283 -12.55 -3.21 15.40
CA LEU A 283 -12.38 -3.89 14.11
C LEU A 283 -10.97 -4.49 14.00
N ARG A 284 -9.92 -3.73 14.35
CA ARG A 284 -8.54 -4.23 14.41
C ARG A 284 -8.45 -5.53 15.21
N ASP A 285 -9.02 -5.56 16.41
CA ASP A 285 -8.94 -6.72 17.32
C ASP A 285 -9.72 -7.93 16.76
N ARG A 286 -10.83 -7.70 16.04
CA ARG A 286 -11.58 -8.78 15.34
C ARG A 286 -10.77 -9.34 14.17
N VAL A 287 -10.16 -8.47 13.36
CA VAL A 287 -9.39 -8.89 12.18
C VAL A 287 -8.07 -9.54 12.59
N GLU A 288 -7.42 -9.04 13.65
CA GLU A 288 -6.24 -9.69 14.21
C GLU A 288 -6.54 -11.13 14.63
N ARG A 289 -7.63 -11.34 15.37
CA ARG A 289 -8.07 -12.68 15.79
C ARG A 289 -8.35 -13.57 14.59
N TYR A 290 -9.06 -13.06 13.58
CA TYR A 290 -9.32 -13.78 12.33
C TYR A 290 -8.04 -14.30 11.67
N LEU A 291 -6.97 -13.49 11.64
CA LEU A 291 -5.68 -13.89 11.07
C LEU A 291 -4.91 -14.87 11.97
N LEU A 292 -4.96 -14.68 13.29
CA LEU A 292 -4.32 -15.59 14.27
C LEU A 292 -4.91 -17.00 14.22
N ASP A 293 -6.24 -17.11 14.07
CA ASP A 293 -6.94 -18.39 13.93
C ASP A 293 -6.57 -19.12 12.63
N ARG A 294 -5.88 -18.42 11.69
CA ARG A 294 -5.48 -18.94 10.36
C ARG A 294 -3.95 -19.04 10.17
N LEU A 295 -3.18 -19.05 11.24
CA LEU A 295 -1.71 -19.11 11.13
C LEU A 295 -1.21 -20.38 10.42
N ASP A 296 -1.90 -21.50 10.50
CA ASP A 296 -1.53 -22.71 9.74
C ASP A 296 -1.74 -22.47 8.23
N THR A 297 -2.82 -21.82 7.84
CA THR A 297 -3.04 -21.41 6.44
C THR A 297 -1.99 -20.40 5.96
N VAL A 298 -1.57 -19.46 6.83
CA VAL A 298 -0.45 -18.55 6.51
C VAL A 298 0.86 -19.31 6.32
N ARG A 299 1.09 -20.38 7.10
CA ARG A 299 2.26 -21.25 6.94
C ARG A 299 2.24 -22.00 5.60
N GLU A 300 1.08 -22.48 5.17
CA GLU A 300 0.90 -23.10 3.85
C GLU A 300 1.12 -22.08 2.73
N LEU A 301 0.54 -20.87 2.84
CA LEU A 301 0.78 -19.76 1.91
C LEU A 301 2.28 -19.44 1.76
N ALA A 302 3.03 -19.52 2.85
CA ALA A 302 4.46 -19.27 2.84
C ALA A 302 5.28 -20.29 2.04
N ALA A 303 4.74 -21.43 1.71
CA ALA A 303 5.40 -22.40 0.83
C ALA A 303 5.32 -21.98 -0.65
N THR A 304 4.37 -21.12 -1.01
CA THR A 304 4.07 -20.71 -2.39
C THR A 304 4.29 -19.24 -2.65
N ASP A 305 3.99 -18.36 -1.68
CA ASP A 305 4.10 -16.91 -1.81
C ASP A 305 4.65 -16.26 -0.52
N LEU A 306 5.83 -15.65 -0.63
CA LEU A 306 6.49 -14.87 0.43
C LEU A 306 6.42 -13.36 0.18
N GLY A 307 5.66 -12.91 -0.82
CA GLY A 307 5.53 -11.50 -1.17
C GLY A 307 4.89 -10.66 -0.07
N LEU A 308 5.09 -9.35 -0.17
CA LEU A 308 4.49 -8.39 0.75
C LEU A 308 2.98 -8.27 0.54
N LEU A 309 2.55 -8.08 -0.70
CA LEU A 309 1.16 -7.72 -0.97
C LEU A 309 0.18 -8.90 -0.86
N THR A 310 0.55 -10.08 -1.35
CA THR A 310 -0.32 -11.25 -1.43
C THR A 310 0.16 -12.42 -0.60
N GLY A 311 1.44 -12.40 -0.20
CA GLY A 311 2.11 -13.52 0.44
C GLY A 311 2.13 -13.45 1.97
N ALA A 312 2.71 -14.50 2.55
CA ALA A 312 2.77 -14.70 3.99
C ALA A 312 3.57 -13.62 4.73
N CYS A 313 4.61 -13.00 4.11
CA CYS A 313 5.36 -11.95 4.77
C CYS A 313 4.46 -10.75 5.10
N GLY A 314 3.56 -10.35 4.19
CA GLY A 314 2.65 -9.24 4.45
C GLY A 314 1.72 -9.50 5.64
N VAL A 315 1.16 -10.69 5.74
CA VAL A 315 0.30 -11.08 6.88
C VAL A 315 1.07 -11.02 8.20
N LEU A 316 2.28 -11.58 8.24
CA LEU A 316 3.11 -11.58 9.45
C LEU A 316 3.60 -10.18 9.82
N CYS A 317 3.96 -9.36 8.83
CA CYS A 317 4.32 -7.95 9.06
C CYS A 317 3.15 -7.19 9.68
N ALA A 318 1.92 -7.37 9.20
CA ALA A 318 0.74 -6.73 9.77
C ALA A 318 0.52 -7.13 11.22
N LEU A 319 0.54 -8.43 11.53
CA LEU A 319 0.36 -8.94 12.89
C LEU A 319 1.45 -8.44 13.86
N LEU A 320 2.71 -8.45 13.45
CA LEU A 320 3.81 -7.95 14.28
C LEU A 320 3.70 -6.45 14.51
N THR A 321 3.30 -5.68 13.48
CA THR A 321 3.17 -4.23 13.56
C THR A 321 2.09 -3.79 14.55
N VAL A 322 0.91 -4.41 14.52
CA VAL A 322 -0.18 -4.04 15.45
C VAL A 322 0.15 -4.41 16.90
N ARG A 323 1.06 -5.36 17.10
CA ARG A 323 1.60 -5.77 18.40
C ARG A 323 2.79 -4.95 18.88
N GLY A 324 3.06 -3.82 18.26
CA GLY A 324 4.10 -2.88 18.69
C GLY A 324 5.38 -2.90 17.87
N GLY A 325 5.44 -3.70 16.80
CA GLY A 325 6.59 -3.73 15.88
C GLY A 325 6.76 -2.43 15.09
N HIS A 326 7.93 -2.28 14.47
CA HIS A 326 8.33 -1.10 13.71
C HIS A 326 7.38 -0.76 12.58
N ARG A 327 7.10 0.55 12.41
CA ARG A 327 6.11 1.08 11.45
C ARG A 327 6.70 1.70 10.20
N GLY A 328 8.02 1.85 10.09
CA GLY A 328 8.66 2.55 8.96
C GLY A 328 8.42 1.91 7.60
N TRP A 329 8.08 0.62 7.55
CA TRP A 329 7.74 -0.06 6.30
C TRP A 329 6.32 0.29 5.80
N LEU A 330 5.45 0.85 6.67
CA LEU A 330 4.07 1.20 6.32
C LEU A 330 3.98 2.31 5.27
N SER A 331 5.06 3.06 5.06
CA SER A 331 5.15 4.05 3.98
C SER A 331 4.87 3.41 2.60
N CYS A 332 5.28 2.17 2.36
CA CYS A 332 5.00 1.49 1.09
C CYS A 332 3.51 1.21 0.84
N LEU A 333 2.69 1.30 1.87
CA LEU A 333 1.23 1.20 1.79
C LEU A 333 0.54 2.57 1.91
N GLY A 334 1.32 3.66 2.05
CA GLY A 334 0.80 4.99 2.33
C GLY A 334 0.14 5.12 3.71
N LEU A 335 0.44 4.22 4.66
CA LEU A 335 -0.16 4.19 5.99
C LEU A 335 0.69 4.92 7.05
N THR A 336 1.40 5.96 6.63
CA THR A 336 2.06 6.91 7.52
C THR A 336 1.17 8.15 7.68
N PRO A 337 0.99 8.66 8.92
CA PRO A 337 0.25 9.90 9.10
C PRO A 337 0.99 11.05 8.41
N PRO A 338 0.30 12.09 7.95
CA PRO A 338 0.95 13.32 7.51
C PRO A 338 1.76 13.91 8.65
N GLU A 339 2.94 14.45 8.34
CA GLU A 339 3.69 15.26 9.29
C GLU A 339 2.83 16.46 9.67
N GLY A 340 2.58 16.65 10.98
CA GLY A 340 1.71 17.67 11.52
C GLY A 340 2.30 19.08 11.44
#